data_4cdb73b7cee0751221993fcb4b7fbfe4
#
_entry.id   4cdb73b7cee0751221993fcb4b7fbfe4
#
_cell.length_a   1.000
_cell.length_b   1.000
_cell.length_c   1.000
_cell.angle_alpha   90.00
_cell.angle_beta   90.00
_cell.angle_gamma   90.00
#
_symmetry.space_group_name_H-M   'P 1'
#
loop_
_entity.id
_entity.type
_entity.pdbx_description
1 polymer ?
#
loop_
_entity_poly.entity_id
_entity_poly.type
_entity_poly.pdbx_seq_one_letter_code
_entity_poly.pdbx_strand_id
1 'polypeptide(L)'
;KAGKFICDDFFCLDIRDKFDIILIHDVIEHINLSQKKFFLIKAKSLLKENGVIFLGFPAWQMPFGGHQQICKNKIVSHLPFIHLLPSFLYKTVLKLFGENSGCIKELLSIKQTKITIELFEGIIAESNVNIVDRCLWFINPHYKQKFNLKPRRIWGILENIKYVRNFFCTSCFYIIK
;
A
#
# COMPACT_ATOMS: atom_id res chain seq x y z
N LYS A 1 24.62 -16.48 -4.51
CA LYS A 1 25.00 -15.32 -5.35
C LYS A 1 24.64 -14.07 -4.59
N ALA A 2 25.53 -13.07 -4.52
CA ALA A 2 25.21 -11.79 -3.95
C ALA A 2 24.14 -11.09 -4.78
N GLY A 3 23.16 -10.44 -4.12
CA GLY A 3 22.15 -9.64 -4.79
C GLY A 3 22.76 -8.38 -5.42
N LYS A 4 22.16 -7.90 -6.52
CA LYS A 4 22.50 -6.61 -7.13
C LYS A 4 21.54 -5.55 -6.57
N PHE A 5 22.10 -4.49 -6.00
CA PHE A 5 21.32 -3.33 -5.55
C PHE A 5 21.45 -2.22 -6.58
N ILE A 6 20.31 -1.61 -6.93
CA ILE A 6 20.24 -0.46 -7.84
C ILE A 6 19.51 0.65 -7.08
N CYS A 7 20.15 1.82 -6.96
CA CYS A 7 19.55 3.01 -6.38
C CYS A 7 19.31 4.02 -7.50
N ASP A 8 18.08 4.03 -8.03
CA ASP A 8 17.70 4.90 -9.14
C ASP A 8 16.18 5.10 -9.16
N ASP A 9 15.68 6.04 -9.94
CA ASP A 9 14.24 6.21 -10.19
C ASP A 9 13.71 5.05 -11.05
N PHE A 10 12.83 4.24 -10.48
CA PHE A 10 12.22 3.12 -11.18
C PHE A 10 11.58 3.54 -12.51
N PHE A 11 11.03 4.75 -12.59
CA PHE A 11 10.38 5.24 -13.82
C PHE A 11 11.35 5.53 -14.95
N CYS A 12 12.60 5.89 -14.63
CA CYS A 12 13.65 6.20 -15.60
C CYS A 12 14.58 5.01 -15.88
N LEU A 13 14.61 4.03 -14.97
CA LEU A 13 15.54 2.91 -15.03
C LEU A 13 15.30 2.02 -16.25
N ASP A 14 16.34 1.77 -17.06
CA ASP A 14 16.35 0.81 -18.14
C ASP A 14 16.83 -0.56 -17.63
N ILE A 15 15.87 -1.47 -17.38
CA ILE A 15 16.14 -2.85 -16.96
C ILE A 15 15.87 -3.76 -18.16
N ARG A 16 16.90 -4.41 -18.67
CA ARG A 16 16.80 -5.38 -19.78
C ARG A 16 16.50 -6.79 -19.30
N ASP A 17 16.85 -7.10 -18.06
CA ASP A 17 16.59 -8.41 -17.47
C ASP A 17 15.08 -8.63 -17.28
N LYS A 18 14.66 -9.91 -17.44
CA LYS A 18 13.29 -10.35 -17.18
C LYS A 18 13.28 -11.28 -15.99
N PHE A 19 12.22 -11.20 -15.20
CA PHE A 19 12.10 -11.88 -13.91
C PHE A 19 10.96 -12.89 -13.92
N ASP A 20 11.17 -14.01 -13.23
CA ASP A 20 10.12 -14.98 -12.96
C ASP A 20 9.16 -14.48 -11.87
N ILE A 21 9.70 -13.74 -10.88
CA ILE A 21 8.94 -13.17 -9.77
C ILE A 21 9.40 -11.74 -9.53
N ILE A 22 8.45 -10.82 -9.43
CA ILE A 22 8.69 -9.45 -8.96
C ILE A 22 7.92 -9.28 -7.65
N LEU A 23 8.63 -8.82 -6.61
CA LEU A 23 8.03 -8.53 -5.30
C LEU A 23 7.89 -7.02 -5.11
N ILE A 24 6.67 -6.56 -4.89
CA ILE A 24 6.33 -5.16 -4.61
C ILE A 24 5.53 -5.14 -3.31
N HIS A 25 6.13 -4.70 -2.23
CA HIS A 25 5.48 -4.68 -0.92
C HIS A 25 5.64 -3.32 -0.26
N ASP A 26 4.54 -2.72 0.17
CA ASP A 26 4.47 -1.39 0.78
C ASP A 26 5.16 -0.29 -0.07
N VAL A 27 4.88 -0.29 -1.38
CA VAL A 27 5.44 0.66 -2.36
C VAL A 27 4.33 1.44 -3.07
N ILE A 28 3.29 0.76 -3.55
CA ILE A 28 2.29 1.37 -4.44
C ILE A 28 1.48 2.48 -3.78
N GLU A 29 1.32 2.44 -2.46
CA GLU A 29 0.65 3.48 -1.67
C GLU A 29 1.41 4.80 -1.63
N HIS A 30 2.72 4.78 -1.95
CA HIS A 30 3.58 5.96 -2.01
C HIS A 30 3.70 6.56 -3.41
N ILE A 31 3.24 5.86 -4.44
CA ILE A 31 3.29 6.31 -5.83
C ILE A 31 2.13 7.28 -6.10
N ASN A 32 2.39 8.36 -6.84
CA ASN A 32 1.36 9.31 -7.25
C ASN A 32 0.21 8.62 -7.98
N LEU A 33 -1.03 9.04 -7.75
CA LEU A 33 -2.22 8.45 -8.34
C LEU A 33 -2.13 8.35 -9.87
N SER A 34 -1.65 9.40 -10.52
CA SER A 34 -1.48 9.44 -11.99
C SER A 34 -0.40 8.47 -12.52
N GLN A 35 0.53 8.06 -11.69
CA GLN A 35 1.66 7.20 -12.08
C GLN A 35 1.45 5.72 -11.74
N LYS A 36 0.46 5.37 -10.87
CA LYS A 36 0.24 3.98 -10.44
C LYS A 36 0.02 3.02 -11.61
N LYS A 37 -0.77 3.42 -12.60
CA LYS A 37 -1.03 2.61 -13.80
C LYS A 37 0.25 2.36 -14.59
N PHE A 38 1.03 3.41 -14.84
CA PHE A 38 2.29 3.29 -15.56
C PHE A 38 3.31 2.44 -14.78
N PHE A 39 3.37 2.58 -13.46
CA PHE A 39 4.19 1.75 -12.58
C PHE A 39 3.88 0.25 -12.75
N LEU A 40 2.60 -0.13 -12.75
CA LEU A 40 2.19 -1.52 -12.92
C LEU A 40 2.50 -2.05 -14.32
N ILE A 41 2.26 -1.26 -15.36
CA ILE A 41 2.59 -1.62 -16.76
C ILE A 41 4.10 -1.83 -16.90
N LYS A 42 4.91 -0.92 -16.33
CA LYS A 42 6.37 -1.07 -16.36
C LYS A 42 6.82 -2.29 -15.58
N ALA A 43 6.29 -2.55 -14.38
CA ALA A 43 6.61 -3.76 -13.63
C ALA A 43 6.23 -5.03 -14.40
N LYS A 44 5.05 -5.07 -15.02
CA LYS A 44 4.64 -6.19 -15.89
C LYS A 44 5.58 -6.38 -17.05
N SER A 45 6.05 -5.31 -17.69
CA SER A 45 6.98 -5.40 -18.83
C SER A 45 8.31 -6.05 -18.47
N LEU A 46 8.66 -6.14 -17.19
CA LEU A 46 9.87 -6.82 -16.71
C LEU A 46 9.66 -8.31 -16.40
N LEU A 47 8.43 -8.82 -16.53
CA LEU A 47 8.17 -10.25 -16.35
C LEU A 47 8.63 -11.08 -17.55
N LYS A 48 9.05 -12.30 -17.28
CA LYS A 48 9.09 -13.39 -18.26
C LYS A 48 7.65 -13.82 -18.63
N GLU A 49 7.51 -14.63 -19.67
CA GLU A 49 6.21 -15.10 -20.18
C GLU A 49 5.31 -15.73 -19.09
N ASN A 50 5.90 -16.51 -18.20
CA ASN A 50 5.20 -17.18 -17.08
C ASN A 50 5.48 -16.52 -15.72
N GLY A 51 6.05 -15.32 -15.73
CA GLY A 51 6.36 -14.57 -14.52
C GLY A 51 5.12 -14.00 -13.82
N VAL A 52 5.26 -13.70 -12.54
CA VAL A 52 4.19 -13.12 -11.72
C VAL A 52 4.73 -11.97 -10.87
N ILE A 53 3.86 -11.02 -10.55
CA ILE A 53 4.13 -9.99 -9.56
C ILE A 53 3.37 -10.35 -8.29
N PHE A 54 4.08 -10.49 -7.17
CA PHE A 54 3.47 -10.44 -5.84
C PHE A 54 3.44 -8.99 -5.40
N LEU A 55 2.25 -8.49 -5.09
CA LEU A 55 2.03 -7.12 -4.66
C LEU A 55 1.30 -7.09 -3.33
N GLY A 56 1.81 -6.29 -2.38
CA GLY A 56 1.21 -6.08 -1.06
C GLY A 56 1.13 -4.61 -0.71
N PHE A 57 -0.01 -4.18 -0.14
CA PHE A 57 -0.20 -2.82 0.35
C PHE A 57 -1.27 -2.77 1.45
N PRO A 58 -1.20 -1.79 2.38
CA PRO A 58 -2.27 -1.54 3.34
C PRO A 58 -3.43 -0.79 2.65
N ALA A 59 -4.67 -1.17 2.95
CA ALA A 59 -5.82 -0.40 2.47
C ALA A 59 -5.86 0.99 3.13
N TRP A 60 -6.10 2.05 2.35
CA TRP A 60 -6.08 3.43 2.87
C TRP A 60 -6.98 3.65 4.09
N GLN A 61 -8.19 3.04 4.10
CA GLN A 61 -9.15 3.25 5.18
C GLN A 61 -8.90 2.40 6.42
N MET A 62 -7.91 1.50 6.42
CA MET A 62 -7.61 0.73 7.63
C MET A 62 -7.17 1.65 8.78
N PRO A 63 -7.27 1.24 10.06
CA PRO A 63 -7.05 2.12 11.22
C PRO A 63 -5.79 2.99 11.17
N PHE A 64 -4.73 2.48 10.56
CA PHE A 64 -3.42 3.12 10.45
C PHE A 64 -2.93 3.28 9.01
N GLY A 65 -3.83 3.28 8.03
CA GLY A 65 -3.50 3.40 6.60
C GLY A 65 -2.82 4.72 6.21
N GLY A 66 -2.93 5.73 7.06
CA GLY A 66 -2.24 7.01 6.87
C GLY A 66 -0.83 7.07 7.44
N HIS A 67 -0.26 5.96 7.91
CA HIS A 67 1.10 5.86 8.46
C HIS A 67 1.39 6.79 9.66
N GLN A 68 0.35 7.22 10.40
CA GLN A 68 0.50 8.12 11.54
C GLN A 68 1.38 7.57 12.67
N GLN A 69 1.75 6.29 12.62
CA GLN A 69 2.69 5.68 13.57
C GLN A 69 4.10 6.30 13.52
N ILE A 70 4.44 7.05 12.46
CA ILE A 70 5.71 7.80 12.36
C ILE A 70 5.72 9.06 13.22
N CYS A 71 4.56 9.50 13.73
CA CYS A 71 4.45 10.64 14.62
C CYS A 71 5.26 10.42 15.91
N LYS A 72 5.92 11.49 16.39
CA LYS A 72 6.65 11.49 17.66
C LYS A 72 5.70 11.49 18.86
N ASN A 73 4.59 12.18 18.72
CA ASN A 73 3.57 12.24 19.77
C ASN A 73 2.83 10.89 19.88
N LYS A 74 2.93 10.25 21.03
CA LYS A 74 2.35 8.92 21.27
C LYS A 74 0.83 8.88 21.14
N ILE A 75 0.13 9.96 21.46
CA ILE A 75 -1.34 10.02 21.33
C ILE A 75 -1.70 9.94 19.85
N VAL A 76 -1.16 10.83 19.03
CA VAL A 76 -1.45 10.87 17.59
C VAL A 76 -0.99 9.61 16.87
N SER A 77 0.18 9.07 17.23
CA SER A 77 0.70 7.84 16.61
C SER A 77 -0.16 6.61 16.85
N HIS A 78 -0.94 6.58 17.94
CA HIS A 78 -1.84 5.47 18.29
C HIS A 78 -3.32 5.76 18.01
N LEU A 79 -3.67 6.98 17.54
CA LEU A 79 -5.06 7.33 17.27
C LEU A 79 -5.50 6.78 15.90
N PRO A 80 -6.39 5.76 15.85
CA PRO A 80 -6.80 5.17 14.58
C PRO A 80 -7.67 6.14 13.77
N PHE A 81 -7.66 5.98 12.45
CA PHE A 81 -8.52 6.71 11.50
C PHE A 81 -8.31 8.22 11.39
N ILE A 82 -7.40 8.82 12.14
CA ILE A 82 -7.16 10.27 12.13
C ILE A 82 -6.80 10.81 10.73
N HIS A 83 -6.14 9.98 9.92
CA HIS A 83 -5.77 10.31 8.54
C HIS A 83 -6.98 10.46 7.61
N LEU A 84 -8.16 9.97 8.00
CA LEU A 84 -9.39 10.12 7.22
C LEU A 84 -10.00 11.52 7.33
N LEU A 85 -9.61 12.30 8.34
CA LEU A 85 -10.04 13.69 8.48
C LEU A 85 -9.74 14.50 7.20
N PRO A 86 -10.53 15.52 6.86
CA PRO A 86 -10.17 16.49 5.83
C PRO A 86 -8.75 17.02 6.02
N SER A 87 -8.00 17.27 4.94
CA SER A 87 -6.57 17.58 5.02
C SER A 87 -6.24 18.78 5.92
N PHE A 88 -7.11 19.79 5.96
CA PHE A 88 -6.91 20.95 6.83
C PHE A 88 -7.06 20.60 8.32
N LEU A 89 -8.06 19.77 8.68
CA LEU A 89 -8.25 19.31 10.07
C LEU A 89 -7.11 18.37 10.48
N TYR A 90 -6.75 17.43 9.60
CA TYR A 90 -5.64 16.52 9.88
C TYR A 90 -4.34 17.30 10.15
N LYS A 91 -4.00 18.26 9.29
CA LYS A 91 -2.85 19.15 9.46
C LYS A 91 -2.91 19.94 10.76
N THR A 92 -4.09 20.47 11.13
CA THR A 92 -4.28 21.23 12.38
C THR A 92 -4.05 20.34 13.60
N VAL A 93 -4.62 19.14 13.60
CA VAL A 93 -4.42 18.18 14.70
C VAL A 93 -2.93 17.83 14.84
N LEU A 94 -2.25 17.48 13.76
CA LEU A 94 -0.81 17.17 13.80
C LEU A 94 0.01 18.34 14.39
N LYS A 95 -0.30 19.58 14.01
CA LYS A 95 0.36 20.77 14.57
C LYS A 95 0.08 20.96 16.05
N LEU A 96 -1.19 20.83 16.49
CA LEU A 96 -1.58 20.96 17.89
C LEU A 96 -0.86 19.95 18.80
N PHE A 97 -0.59 18.76 18.28
CA PHE A 97 0.17 17.73 19.01
C PHE A 97 1.70 17.85 18.84
N GLY A 98 2.19 18.95 18.26
CA GLY A 98 3.60 19.29 18.21
C GLY A 98 4.41 18.52 17.16
N GLU A 99 3.76 17.97 16.12
CA GLU A 99 4.49 17.31 15.04
C GLU A 99 5.28 18.33 14.20
N ASN A 100 6.48 17.93 13.78
CA ASN A 100 7.32 18.79 12.96
C ASN A 100 6.80 18.89 11.51
N SER A 101 7.23 19.92 10.80
CA SER A 101 6.80 20.20 9.43
C SER A 101 7.15 19.09 8.44
N GLY A 102 8.26 18.37 8.64
CA GLY A 102 8.67 17.23 7.81
C GLY A 102 7.69 16.07 7.92
N CYS A 103 7.38 15.64 9.14
CA CYS A 103 6.40 14.59 9.42
C CYS A 103 5.02 14.95 8.86
N ILE A 104 4.57 16.19 9.07
CA ILE A 104 3.27 16.66 8.53
C ILE A 104 3.26 16.60 7.00
N LYS A 105 4.34 17.04 6.34
CA LYS A 105 4.46 17.01 4.87
C LYS A 105 4.40 15.57 4.35
N GLU A 106 5.11 14.65 4.99
CA GLU A 106 5.13 13.24 4.64
C GLU A 106 3.74 12.60 4.77
N LEU A 107 3.07 12.78 5.91
CA LEU A 107 1.73 12.25 6.15
C LEU A 107 0.68 12.81 5.17
N LEU A 108 0.78 14.08 4.81
CA LEU A 108 -0.09 14.68 3.80
C LEU A 108 0.23 14.17 2.39
N SER A 109 1.49 13.88 2.09
CA SER A 109 1.88 13.23 0.83
C SER A 109 1.28 11.83 0.71
N ILE A 110 1.40 11.00 1.75
CA ILE A 110 0.78 9.66 1.81
C ILE A 110 -0.74 9.76 1.62
N LYS A 111 -1.38 10.77 2.21
CA LYS A 111 -2.82 11.02 2.00
C LYS A 111 -3.17 11.32 0.55
N GLN A 112 -2.28 11.97 -0.21
CA GLN A 112 -2.48 12.26 -1.64
C GLN A 112 -2.26 11.03 -2.51
N THR A 113 -1.34 10.15 -2.14
CA THR A 113 -0.99 8.94 -2.90
C THR A 113 -1.83 7.72 -2.54
N LYS A 114 -2.68 7.81 -1.55
CA LYS A 114 -3.56 6.75 -1.01
C LYS A 114 -3.96 5.67 -2.03
N ILE A 115 -4.12 4.44 -1.55
CA ILE A 115 -4.64 3.35 -2.37
C ILE A 115 -5.76 2.60 -1.63
N THR A 116 -6.84 2.30 -2.34
CA THR A 116 -7.93 1.46 -1.87
C THR A 116 -7.98 0.18 -2.69
N ILE A 117 -8.66 -0.84 -2.21
CA ILE A 117 -8.85 -2.08 -2.94
C ILE A 117 -9.53 -1.79 -4.28
N GLU A 118 -10.59 -0.98 -4.29
CA GLU A 118 -11.35 -0.66 -5.50
C GLU A 118 -10.52 0.15 -6.50
N LEU A 119 -9.73 1.12 -6.02
CA LEU A 119 -8.83 1.90 -6.87
C LEU A 119 -7.78 0.99 -7.51
N PHE A 120 -7.17 0.10 -6.73
CA PHE A 120 -6.17 -0.83 -7.24
C PHE A 120 -6.77 -1.79 -8.28
N GLU A 121 -7.91 -2.43 -7.96
CA GLU A 121 -8.59 -3.34 -8.88
C GLU A 121 -9.04 -2.63 -10.17
N GLY A 122 -9.46 -1.35 -10.07
CA GLY A 122 -9.76 -0.52 -11.24
C GLY A 122 -8.52 -0.26 -12.12
N ILE A 123 -7.39 0.09 -11.51
CA ILE A 123 -6.12 0.31 -12.25
C ILE A 123 -5.68 -1.00 -12.93
N ILE A 124 -5.80 -2.15 -12.26
CA ILE A 124 -5.48 -3.45 -12.84
C ILE A 124 -6.35 -3.72 -14.07
N ALA A 125 -7.67 -3.52 -13.98
CA ALA A 125 -8.60 -3.73 -15.10
C ALA A 125 -8.26 -2.87 -16.33
N GLU A 126 -7.73 -1.64 -16.09
CA GLU A 126 -7.31 -0.74 -17.16
C GLU A 126 -5.90 -0.99 -17.70
N SER A 127 -5.13 -1.89 -17.10
CA SER A 127 -3.69 -2.07 -17.38
C SER A 127 -3.38 -3.33 -18.17
N ASN A 128 -4.37 -4.05 -18.67
CA ASN A 128 -4.19 -5.38 -19.30
C ASN A 128 -3.40 -6.35 -18.39
N VAL A 129 -3.60 -6.23 -17.09
CA VAL A 129 -3.01 -7.09 -16.06
C VAL A 129 -4.13 -7.95 -15.48
N ASN A 130 -3.86 -9.22 -15.25
CA ASN A 130 -4.85 -10.15 -14.68
C ASN A 130 -4.53 -10.42 -13.20
N ILE A 131 -5.55 -10.39 -12.37
CA ILE A 131 -5.44 -10.88 -10.98
C ILE A 131 -5.53 -12.39 -11.03
N VAL A 132 -4.45 -13.07 -10.62
CA VAL A 132 -4.36 -14.53 -10.51
C VAL A 132 -4.90 -14.99 -9.16
N ASP A 133 -4.52 -14.28 -8.09
CA ASP A 133 -4.98 -14.58 -6.73
C ASP A 133 -5.06 -13.30 -5.89
N ARG A 134 -5.93 -13.31 -4.91
CA ARG A 134 -6.14 -12.21 -3.97
C ARG A 134 -6.32 -12.74 -2.55
N CYS A 135 -5.63 -12.15 -1.61
CA CYS A 135 -5.80 -12.43 -0.20
C CYS A 135 -5.91 -11.14 0.61
N LEU A 136 -7.05 -10.90 1.23
CA LEU A 136 -7.30 -9.75 2.07
C LEU A 136 -7.13 -10.15 3.55
N TRP A 137 -6.25 -9.45 4.27
CA TRP A 137 -5.89 -9.76 5.64
C TRP A 137 -6.56 -8.81 6.63
N PHE A 138 -7.35 -9.37 7.55
CA PHE A 138 -7.81 -8.64 8.75
C PHE A 138 -6.67 -8.46 9.74
N ILE A 139 -5.91 -9.53 10.00
CA ILE A 139 -4.66 -9.49 10.75
C ILE A 139 -3.53 -9.90 9.81
N ASN A 140 -2.71 -8.93 9.42
CA ASN A 140 -1.57 -9.12 8.53
C ASN A 140 -0.62 -10.20 9.07
N PRO A 141 -0.09 -11.12 8.26
CA PRO A 141 0.91 -12.11 8.67
C PRO A 141 2.13 -11.52 9.38
N HIS A 142 2.55 -10.31 9.01
CA HIS A 142 3.65 -9.61 9.66
C HIS A 142 3.37 -9.29 11.14
N TYR A 143 2.10 -9.16 11.53
CA TYR A 143 1.71 -8.89 12.92
C TYR A 143 1.96 -10.07 13.86
N LYS A 144 2.18 -11.28 13.31
CA LYS A 144 2.64 -12.42 14.14
C LYS A 144 4.01 -12.14 14.76
N GLN A 145 4.94 -11.61 13.96
CA GLN A 145 6.28 -11.28 14.44
C GLN A 145 6.29 -10.04 15.33
N LYS A 146 5.51 -9.01 14.95
CA LYS A 146 5.53 -7.70 15.63
C LYS A 146 4.71 -7.66 16.91
N PHE A 147 3.58 -8.36 16.95
CA PHE A 147 2.58 -8.29 18.05
C PHE A 147 2.13 -9.65 18.55
N ASN A 148 2.71 -10.74 18.09
CA ASN A 148 2.31 -12.12 18.39
C ASN A 148 0.82 -12.42 18.07
N LEU A 149 0.23 -11.74 17.08
CA LEU A 149 -1.13 -11.95 16.63
C LEU A 149 -1.18 -13.02 15.54
N LYS A 150 -2.11 -13.98 15.67
CA LYS A 150 -2.31 -15.00 14.61
C LYS A 150 -2.88 -14.34 13.36
N PRO A 151 -2.27 -14.54 12.17
CA PRO A 151 -2.81 -14.05 10.91
C PRO A 151 -4.25 -14.50 10.70
N ARG A 152 -5.10 -13.59 10.22
CA ARG A 152 -6.50 -13.89 9.89
C ARG A 152 -6.89 -13.19 8.61
N ARG A 153 -7.49 -13.92 7.68
CA ARG A 153 -8.13 -13.33 6.51
C ARG A 153 -9.39 -12.57 6.94
N ILE A 154 -9.80 -11.63 6.12
CA ILE A 154 -11.09 -10.97 6.29
C ILE A 154 -12.21 -12.00 6.11
N TRP A 155 -13.32 -11.82 6.80
CA TRP A 155 -14.47 -12.74 6.67
C TRP A 155 -15.12 -12.61 5.29
N GLY A 156 -15.54 -13.73 4.69
CA GLY A 156 -16.06 -13.78 3.32
C GLY A 156 -17.21 -12.81 3.03
N ILE A 157 -18.10 -12.55 4.00
CA ILE A 157 -19.17 -11.55 3.85
C ILE A 157 -18.57 -10.15 3.69
N LEU A 158 -17.64 -9.73 4.57
CA LEU A 158 -16.99 -8.41 4.53
C LEU A 158 -16.11 -8.25 3.29
N GLU A 159 -15.48 -9.32 2.84
CA GLU A 159 -14.65 -9.30 1.63
C GLU A 159 -15.43 -8.86 0.39
N ASN A 160 -16.73 -9.18 0.34
CA ASN A 160 -17.59 -8.87 -0.79
C ASN A 160 -18.27 -7.50 -0.70
N ILE A 161 -18.21 -6.82 0.45
CA ILE A 161 -18.79 -5.48 0.62
C ILE A 161 -17.76 -4.44 0.18
N LYS A 162 -17.87 -4.00 -1.09
CA LYS A 162 -17.01 -2.96 -1.65
C LYS A 162 -16.95 -1.72 -0.74
N TYR A 163 -15.83 -1.05 -0.71
CA TYR A 163 -15.49 0.12 0.12
C TYR A 163 -15.43 -0.18 1.62
N VAL A 164 -16.39 -0.93 2.20
CA VAL A 164 -16.39 -1.27 3.63
C VAL A 164 -15.23 -2.19 3.98
N ARG A 165 -14.91 -3.15 3.11
CA ARG A 165 -13.77 -4.08 3.29
C ARG A 165 -12.43 -3.38 3.56
N ASN A 166 -12.23 -2.16 3.03
CA ASN A 166 -10.99 -1.39 3.24
C ASN A 166 -10.75 -1.02 4.72
N PHE A 167 -11.80 -0.83 5.52
CA PHE A 167 -11.68 -0.49 6.93
C PHE A 167 -11.17 -1.67 7.78
N PHE A 168 -11.38 -2.88 7.30
CA PHE A 168 -11.04 -4.13 7.99
C PHE A 168 -9.81 -4.83 7.38
N CYS A 169 -9.21 -4.26 6.33
CA CYS A 169 -8.12 -4.88 5.61
C CYS A 169 -6.78 -4.21 5.96
N THR A 170 -6.01 -4.84 6.84
CA THR A 170 -4.69 -4.33 7.25
C THR A 170 -3.60 -4.56 6.22
N SER A 171 -3.80 -5.50 5.30
CA SER A 171 -2.95 -5.72 4.12
C SER A 171 -3.71 -6.46 3.04
N CYS A 172 -3.51 -6.02 1.81
CA CYS A 172 -4.05 -6.60 0.59
C CYS A 172 -2.90 -7.27 -0.14
N PHE A 173 -2.98 -8.58 -0.36
CA PHE A 173 -2.00 -9.31 -1.15
C PHE A 173 -2.63 -9.74 -2.47
N TYR A 174 -1.89 -9.51 -3.55
CA TYR A 174 -2.28 -9.88 -4.91
C TYR A 174 -1.15 -10.61 -5.62
N ILE A 175 -1.52 -11.63 -6.38
CA ILE A 175 -0.67 -12.19 -7.43
C ILE A 175 -1.27 -11.75 -8.75
N ILE A 176 -0.49 -11.04 -9.55
CA ILE A 176 -0.92 -10.49 -10.84
C ILE A 176 0.03 -10.94 -11.95
N LYS A 177 -0.51 -10.99 -13.19
CA LYS A 177 0.22 -11.40 -14.40
C LYS A 177 -0.08 -10.52 -15.60
#